data_ce364187b6d891d905a368cb3ada1242
#
_entry.id   ce364187b6d891d905a368cb3ada1242
#
_cell.length_a   1.000
_cell.length_b   1.000
_cell.length_c   1.000
_cell.angle_alpha   90.00
_cell.angle_beta   90.00
_cell.angle_gamma   90.00
#
_symmetry.space_group_name_H-M   'P 1'
#
loop_
_entity.id
_entity.type
_entity.pdbx_description
1 polymer ?
#
loop_
_entity_poly.entity_id
_entity_poly.type
_entity_poly.pdbx_seq_one_letter_code
_entity_poly.pdbx_strand_id
1 'polypeptide(L)'
;NKDYITKHNRFSPPGVEWLYLAIGDPCVAETCALKECRAEAGELFGLCQFKLNEDYSEKTLVDLTIAEDVLYEDLNRQLENSADEIRKREVKKAVDGIMRKGYAKTPDVSDIKEKFTRWAAYTYARLLSKQIFVPVETEDKELMYSPFQCMAQYFLSLGYAGIIYSSTVFSEGKNVVLFDKDAATPMGKIKKINV
;
A
#
# COMPACT_ATOMS: atom_id res chain seq x y z
N ASN A 1 24.32 -1.31 9.43
CA ASN A 1 24.72 -0.84 10.75
C ASN A 1 23.89 0.40 11.10
N LYS A 2 23.19 0.37 12.23
CA LYS A 2 22.28 1.42 12.73
C LYS A 2 22.94 2.80 12.79
N ASP A 3 24.23 2.84 13.07
CA ASP A 3 24.99 4.09 13.20
C ASP A 3 25.07 4.91 11.90
N TYR A 4 24.83 4.29 10.76
CA TYR A 4 24.81 4.97 9.45
C TYR A 4 23.42 5.44 9.02
N ILE A 5 22.35 5.00 9.73
CA ILE A 5 20.97 5.41 9.46
C ILE A 5 20.67 6.67 10.29
N THR A 6 21.22 7.79 9.86
CA THR A 6 21.17 9.06 10.60
C THR A 6 20.01 9.97 10.13
N LYS A 7 19.38 9.64 9.01
CA LYS A 7 18.32 10.46 8.40
C LYS A 7 16.95 9.81 8.57
N HIS A 8 15.92 10.67 8.69
CA HIS A 8 14.54 10.23 8.62
C HIS A 8 14.19 9.76 7.21
N ASN A 9 13.66 8.56 7.10
CA ASN A 9 12.97 8.07 5.92
C ASN A 9 11.46 8.22 6.12
N ARG A 10 10.69 8.14 5.05
CA ARG A 10 9.24 8.34 5.09
C ARG A 10 8.54 7.45 6.11
N PHE A 11 8.91 6.16 6.17
CA PHE A 11 8.28 5.19 7.06
C PHE A 11 9.13 4.80 8.27
N SER A 12 10.43 5.13 8.29
CA SER A 12 11.32 4.76 9.39
C SER A 12 12.11 5.95 9.92
N PRO A 13 12.15 6.13 11.26
CA PRO A 13 13.03 7.10 11.89
C PRO A 13 14.51 6.65 11.82
N PRO A 14 15.46 7.52 12.19
CA PRO A 14 16.86 7.15 12.30
C PRO A 14 17.08 5.92 13.20
N GLY A 15 18.05 5.09 12.85
CA GLY A 15 18.40 3.89 13.60
C GLY A 15 17.51 2.67 13.37
N VAL A 16 16.46 2.78 12.56
CA VAL A 16 15.58 1.66 12.19
C VAL A 16 16.05 1.02 10.90
N GLU A 17 16.42 -0.27 10.97
CA GLU A 17 16.98 -1.04 9.86
C GLU A 17 15.87 -1.73 9.06
N TRP A 18 15.14 -0.99 8.23
CA TRP A 18 14.17 -1.51 7.29
C TRP A 18 14.74 -1.53 5.87
N LEU A 19 14.28 -2.47 5.06
CA LEU A 19 14.76 -2.64 3.68
C LEU A 19 13.81 -1.95 2.70
N TYR A 20 14.35 -0.98 1.95
CA TYR A 20 13.63 -0.24 0.91
C TYR A 20 14.05 -0.74 -0.47
N LEU A 21 13.10 -1.18 -1.29
CA LEU A 21 13.34 -1.74 -2.62
C LEU A 21 12.36 -1.16 -3.63
N ALA A 22 12.82 -0.96 -4.86
CA ALA A 22 11.93 -0.77 -6.01
C ALA A 22 11.43 -2.14 -6.49
N ILE A 23 10.15 -2.22 -6.88
CA ILE A 23 9.49 -3.46 -7.30
C ILE A 23 8.76 -3.29 -8.63
N GLY A 24 8.51 -4.40 -9.32
CA GLY A 24 7.77 -4.45 -10.58
C GLY A 24 8.60 -5.01 -11.73
N ASP A 25 8.30 -4.56 -12.96
CA ASP A 25 9.11 -4.91 -14.14
C ASP A 25 10.58 -4.52 -13.93
N PRO A 26 11.55 -5.37 -14.29
CA PRO A 26 12.97 -5.11 -14.04
C PRO A 26 13.47 -3.76 -14.55
N CYS A 27 13.03 -3.32 -15.73
CA CYS A 27 13.45 -2.03 -16.30
C CYS A 27 12.85 -0.85 -15.55
N VAL A 28 11.57 -0.96 -15.16
CA VAL A 28 10.87 0.06 -14.37
C VAL A 28 11.45 0.14 -12.96
N ALA A 29 11.69 -1.00 -12.33
CA ALA A 29 12.27 -1.06 -10.98
C ALA A 29 13.71 -0.51 -10.94
N GLU A 30 14.56 -0.81 -11.95
CA GLU A 30 15.90 -0.25 -12.09
C GLU A 30 15.84 1.29 -12.19
N THR A 31 14.99 1.81 -13.08
CA THR A 31 14.80 3.25 -13.26
C THR A 31 14.27 3.90 -11.99
N CYS A 32 13.31 3.26 -11.33
CA CYS A 32 12.73 3.73 -10.06
C CYS A 32 13.81 3.82 -8.96
N ALA A 33 14.61 2.78 -8.80
CA ALA A 33 15.68 2.73 -7.81
C ALA A 33 16.72 3.84 -8.01
N LEU A 34 17.12 4.10 -9.26
CA LEU A 34 18.06 5.18 -9.58
C LEU A 34 17.46 6.56 -9.26
N LYS A 35 16.21 6.79 -9.63
CA LYS A 35 15.52 8.07 -9.32
C LYS A 35 15.32 8.28 -7.82
N GLU A 36 15.00 7.23 -7.06
CA GLU A 36 14.89 7.31 -5.59
C GLU A 36 16.25 7.64 -4.93
N CYS A 37 17.34 7.15 -5.51
CA CYS A 37 18.69 7.51 -5.09
C CYS A 37 19.14 8.89 -5.57
N ARG A 38 18.30 9.61 -6.37
CA ARG A 38 18.62 10.89 -6.98
C ARG A 38 19.93 10.82 -7.78
N ALA A 39 20.09 9.75 -8.55
CA ALA A 39 21.28 9.51 -9.36
C ALA A 39 21.48 10.61 -10.39
N GLU A 40 22.68 11.19 -10.44
CA GLU A 40 23.07 12.24 -11.37
C GLU A 40 23.97 11.69 -12.48
N ALA A 41 23.98 12.38 -13.62
CA ALA A 41 24.82 11.99 -14.77
C ALA A 41 26.30 11.98 -14.40
N GLY A 42 27.00 10.89 -14.74
CA GLY A 42 28.40 10.68 -14.42
C GLY A 42 28.68 9.99 -13.09
N GLU A 43 27.65 9.68 -12.30
CA GLU A 43 27.80 8.93 -11.05
C GLU A 43 27.79 7.41 -11.28
N LEU A 44 28.55 6.71 -10.45
CA LEU A 44 28.64 5.25 -10.46
C LEU A 44 27.77 4.64 -9.37
N PHE A 45 26.77 3.85 -9.77
CA PHE A 45 25.90 3.12 -8.86
C PHE A 45 26.09 1.62 -8.92
N GLY A 46 25.86 0.96 -7.79
CA GLY A 46 25.75 -0.48 -7.70
C GLY A 46 24.29 -0.91 -7.64
N LEU A 47 23.79 -1.54 -8.71
CA LEU A 47 22.45 -2.13 -8.72
C LEU A 47 22.52 -3.60 -8.29
N CYS A 48 21.65 -3.98 -7.36
CA CYS A 48 21.52 -5.35 -6.90
C CYS A 48 20.04 -5.77 -6.91
N GLN A 49 19.78 -6.98 -7.40
CA GLN A 49 18.48 -7.60 -7.29
C GLN A 49 18.38 -8.35 -5.95
N PHE A 50 17.19 -8.36 -5.38
CA PHE A 50 16.90 -9.07 -4.15
C PHE A 50 15.83 -10.13 -4.36
N LYS A 51 15.94 -11.23 -3.65
CA LYS A 51 14.92 -12.26 -3.56
C LYS A 51 14.36 -12.28 -2.13
N LEU A 52 13.04 -12.27 -2.02
CA LEU A 52 12.35 -12.43 -0.74
C LEU A 52 12.71 -13.81 -0.16
N ASN A 53 13.04 -13.85 1.12
CA ASN A 53 13.36 -15.09 1.82
C ASN A 53 12.10 -15.94 2.02
N GLU A 54 12.25 -17.26 2.08
CA GLU A 54 11.12 -18.19 2.14
C GLU A 54 10.21 -17.94 3.35
N ASP A 55 10.79 -17.61 4.50
CA ASP A 55 10.06 -17.27 5.74
C ASP A 55 9.15 -16.03 5.61
N TYR A 56 9.38 -15.22 4.57
CA TYR A 56 8.61 -14.02 4.28
C TYR A 56 7.60 -14.19 3.15
N SER A 57 7.65 -15.31 2.42
CA SER A 57 6.78 -15.54 1.25
C SER A 57 5.29 -15.61 1.59
N GLU A 58 4.97 -16.03 2.82
CA GLU A 58 3.59 -16.13 3.32
C GLU A 58 3.15 -14.92 4.14
N LYS A 59 4.04 -13.95 4.39
CA LYS A 59 3.70 -12.75 5.16
C LYS A 59 2.92 -11.75 4.30
N THR A 60 1.97 -11.09 4.94
CA THR A 60 1.10 -10.10 4.28
C THR A 60 1.75 -8.73 4.29
N LEU A 61 1.67 -8.03 3.15
CA LEU A 61 2.04 -6.62 2.99
C LEU A 61 0.80 -5.74 2.92
N VAL A 62 0.92 -4.49 3.36
CA VAL A 62 -0.10 -3.48 3.12
C VAL A 62 0.16 -2.84 1.76
N ASP A 63 -0.77 -2.99 0.82
CA ASP A 63 -0.66 -2.38 -0.50
C ASP A 63 -1.46 -1.07 -0.55
N LEU A 64 -0.76 0.06 -0.53
CA LEU A 64 -1.37 1.39 -0.64
C LEU A 64 -1.64 1.79 -2.09
N THR A 65 -1.13 1.02 -3.07
CA THR A 65 -1.36 1.27 -4.51
C THR A 65 -2.65 0.64 -5.02
N ILE A 66 -3.32 -0.16 -4.21
CA ILE A 66 -4.52 -0.95 -4.56
C ILE A 66 -5.66 -0.12 -5.16
N ALA A 67 -5.72 1.17 -4.85
CA ALA A 67 -6.79 2.06 -5.31
C ALA A 67 -6.37 2.96 -6.49
N GLU A 68 -5.17 2.84 -7.03
CA GLU A 68 -4.66 3.73 -8.10
C GLU A 68 -5.40 3.51 -9.42
N ASP A 69 -5.68 2.25 -9.74
CA ASP A 69 -6.33 1.86 -11.01
C ASP A 69 -7.87 1.75 -10.88
N VAL A 70 -8.44 2.12 -9.73
CA VAL A 70 -9.87 2.00 -9.47
C VAL A 70 -10.52 3.37 -9.47
N LEU A 71 -11.49 3.59 -10.37
CA LEU A 71 -12.27 4.81 -10.37
C LEU A 71 -13.19 4.83 -9.14
N TYR A 72 -13.12 5.91 -8.37
CA TYR A 72 -13.93 6.09 -7.16
C TYR A 72 -15.42 6.09 -7.47
N GLU A 73 -15.81 6.66 -8.62
CA GLU A 73 -17.16 6.67 -9.14
C GLU A 73 -17.70 5.25 -9.39
N ASP A 74 -16.85 4.34 -9.84
CA ASP A 74 -17.23 2.93 -10.06
C ASP A 74 -17.45 2.20 -8.74
N LEU A 75 -16.62 2.46 -7.74
CA LEU A 75 -16.79 1.89 -6.40
C LEU A 75 -18.09 2.39 -5.75
N ASN A 76 -18.37 3.68 -5.84
CA ASN A 76 -19.62 4.27 -5.32
C ASN A 76 -20.82 3.66 -6.03
N ARG A 77 -20.81 3.61 -7.37
CA ARG A 77 -21.88 3.02 -8.18
C ARG A 77 -22.13 1.55 -7.83
N GLN A 78 -21.06 0.75 -7.60
CA GLN A 78 -21.21 -0.64 -7.19
C GLN A 78 -21.86 -0.76 -5.80
N LEU A 79 -21.50 0.12 -4.86
CA LEU A 79 -22.08 0.14 -3.53
C LEU A 79 -23.54 0.57 -3.56
N GLU A 80 -23.88 1.64 -4.30
CA GLU A 80 -25.24 2.15 -4.49
C GLU A 80 -26.14 1.10 -5.13
N ASN A 81 -25.70 0.48 -6.24
CA ASN A 81 -26.45 -0.58 -6.91
C ASN A 81 -26.75 -1.75 -5.95
N SER A 82 -25.78 -2.14 -5.12
CA SER A 82 -25.95 -3.23 -4.17
C SER A 82 -26.92 -2.86 -3.06
N ALA A 83 -26.88 -1.62 -2.57
CA ALA A 83 -27.82 -1.11 -1.59
C ALA A 83 -29.26 -1.08 -2.16
N ASP A 84 -29.42 -0.64 -3.40
CA ASP A 84 -30.71 -0.60 -4.08
C ASP A 84 -31.27 -2.00 -4.35
N GLU A 85 -30.45 -2.95 -4.74
CA GLU A 85 -30.88 -4.35 -4.92
C GLU A 85 -31.38 -4.97 -3.63
N ILE A 86 -30.67 -4.72 -2.51
CA ILE A 86 -31.11 -5.23 -1.22
C ILE A 86 -32.39 -4.52 -0.77
N ARG A 87 -32.48 -3.20 -0.95
CA ARG A 87 -33.71 -2.47 -0.65
C ARG A 87 -34.90 -3.03 -1.42
N LYS A 88 -34.78 -3.27 -2.74
CA LYS A 88 -35.82 -3.87 -3.57
C LYS A 88 -36.19 -5.26 -3.07
N ARG A 89 -35.19 -6.09 -2.72
CA ARG A 89 -35.39 -7.44 -2.20
C ARG A 89 -36.13 -7.43 -0.86
N GLU A 90 -35.75 -6.54 0.06
CA GLU A 90 -36.37 -6.43 1.38
C GLU A 90 -37.80 -5.85 1.29
N VAL A 91 -38.04 -4.87 0.45
CA VAL A 91 -39.41 -4.37 0.17
C VAL A 91 -40.29 -5.51 -0.36
N LYS A 92 -39.78 -6.30 -1.33
CA LYS A 92 -40.50 -7.46 -1.85
C LYS A 92 -40.82 -8.49 -0.75
N LYS A 93 -39.82 -8.84 0.08
CA LYS A 93 -40.01 -9.77 1.20
C LYS A 93 -41.02 -9.24 2.21
N ALA A 94 -40.98 -7.95 2.52
CA ALA A 94 -41.96 -7.33 3.45
C ALA A 94 -43.39 -7.39 2.91
N VAL A 95 -43.57 -7.09 1.62
CA VAL A 95 -44.88 -7.21 0.94
C VAL A 95 -45.34 -8.67 0.93
N ASP A 96 -44.48 -9.63 0.56
CA ASP A 96 -44.83 -11.05 0.56
C ASP A 96 -45.11 -11.58 1.98
N GLY A 97 -44.39 -11.07 3.00
CA GLY A 97 -44.59 -11.39 4.39
C GLY A 97 -45.93 -10.91 4.93
N ILE A 98 -46.33 -9.66 4.58
CA ILE A 98 -47.63 -9.10 4.92
C ILE A 98 -48.75 -9.97 4.29
N MET A 99 -48.57 -10.38 3.04
CA MET A 99 -49.55 -11.17 2.32
C MET A 99 -49.69 -12.61 2.85
N ARG A 100 -48.66 -13.18 3.48
CA ARG A 100 -48.60 -14.58 3.96
C ARG A 100 -48.73 -14.71 5.48
N LYS A 101 -49.00 -13.64 6.23
CA LYS A 101 -49.03 -13.64 7.71
C LYS A 101 -47.80 -14.25 8.37
N GLY A 102 -46.61 -14.09 7.76
CA GLY A 102 -45.33 -14.57 8.29
C GLY A 102 -44.52 -13.42 8.89
N TYR A 103 -43.72 -13.73 9.92
CA TYR A 103 -42.74 -12.78 10.47
C TYR A 103 -41.61 -12.56 9.42
N ALA A 104 -41.27 -11.31 9.16
CA ALA A 104 -40.15 -10.97 8.33
C ALA A 104 -38.86 -11.48 9.00
N LYS A 105 -38.08 -12.30 8.28
CA LYS A 105 -36.70 -12.66 8.70
C LYS A 105 -35.81 -11.44 8.61
N THR A 106 -34.87 -11.34 9.55
CA THR A 106 -33.82 -10.31 9.50
C THR A 106 -33.14 -10.31 8.13
N PRO A 107 -32.94 -9.13 7.52
CA PRO A 107 -32.27 -9.03 6.23
C PRO A 107 -30.88 -9.64 6.28
N ASP A 108 -30.51 -10.42 5.26
CA ASP A 108 -29.13 -10.84 5.07
C ASP A 108 -28.35 -9.68 4.42
N VAL A 109 -27.49 -9.06 5.23
CA VAL A 109 -26.65 -7.90 4.84
C VAL A 109 -25.20 -8.29 4.61
N SER A 110 -24.87 -9.59 4.59
CA SER A 110 -23.49 -10.07 4.43
C SER A 110 -22.83 -9.53 3.16
N ASP A 111 -23.55 -9.53 2.05
CA ASP A 111 -23.08 -9.02 0.75
C ASP A 111 -22.78 -7.51 0.77
N ILE A 112 -23.64 -6.71 1.43
CA ILE A 112 -23.36 -5.28 1.63
C ILE A 112 -22.14 -5.07 2.52
N LYS A 113 -22.02 -5.85 3.59
CA LYS A 113 -20.89 -5.71 4.52
C LYS A 113 -19.56 -5.93 3.81
N GLU A 114 -19.46 -6.95 2.96
CA GLU A 114 -18.26 -7.23 2.18
C GLU A 114 -17.95 -6.09 1.21
N LYS A 115 -18.94 -5.64 0.42
CA LYS A 115 -18.78 -4.54 -0.54
C LYS A 115 -18.45 -3.22 0.14
N PHE A 116 -19.06 -2.94 1.28
CA PHE A 116 -18.74 -1.76 2.08
C PHE A 116 -17.34 -1.82 2.66
N THR A 117 -16.91 -2.98 3.17
CA THR A 117 -15.53 -3.17 3.66
C THR A 117 -14.52 -2.95 2.55
N ARG A 118 -14.77 -3.48 1.37
CA ARG A 118 -13.93 -3.25 0.18
C ARG A 118 -13.91 -1.78 -0.21
N TRP A 119 -15.06 -1.14 -0.33
CA TRP A 119 -15.15 0.30 -0.62
C TRP A 119 -14.40 1.14 0.41
N ALA A 120 -14.56 0.85 1.70
CA ALA A 120 -13.87 1.56 2.78
C ALA A 120 -12.35 1.36 2.68
N ALA A 121 -11.88 0.13 2.44
CA ALA A 121 -10.45 -0.17 2.28
C ALA A 121 -9.83 0.59 1.10
N TYR A 122 -10.47 0.59 -0.06
CA TYR A 122 -10.01 1.34 -1.24
C TYR A 122 -10.02 2.85 -1.02
N THR A 123 -11.09 3.38 -0.40
CA THR A 123 -11.19 4.80 -0.08
C THR A 123 -10.09 5.22 0.89
N TYR A 124 -9.85 4.41 1.93
CA TYR A 124 -8.81 4.69 2.92
C TYR A 124 -7.41 4.60 2.29
N ALA A 125 -7.12 3.56 1.51
CA ALA A 125 -5.85 3.43 0.79
C ALA A 125 -5.61 4.64 -0.12
N ARG A 126 -6.63 5.11 -0.84
CA ARG A 126 -6.54 6.29 -1.73
C ARG A 126 -6.30 7.59 -0.96
N LEU A 127 -6.94 7.78 0.19
CA LEU A 127 -6.72 8.95 1.04
C LEU A 127 -5.30 8.96 1.60
N LEU A 128 -4.81 7.82 2.07
CA LEU A 128 -3.43 7.69 2.55
C LEU A 128 -2.42 7.91 1.42
N SER A 129 -2.62 7.28 0.27
CA SER A 129 -1.70 7.39 -0.87
C SER A 129 -1.54 8.85 -1.32
N LYS A 130 -2.63 9.61 -1.39
CA LYS A 130 -2.58 11.03 -1.75
C LYS A 130 -1.71 11.86 -0.80
N GLN A 131 -1.66 11.52 0.48
CA GLN A 131 -0.84 12.23 1.47
C GLN A 131 0.62 11.72 1.47
N ILE A 132 0.79 10.42 1.32
CA ILE A 132 2.12 9.78 1.30
C ILE A 132 2.91 10.17 0.06
N PHE A 133 2.24 10.34 -1.09
CA PHE A 133 2.89 10.63 -2.37
C PHE A 133 3.17 12.11 -2.62
N VAL A 134 2.85 12.99 -1.68
CA VAL A 134 3.29 14.38 -1.76
C VAL A 134 4.79 14.46 -1.47
N PRO A 135 5.61 15.02 -2.37
CA PRO A 135 7.01 15.26 -2.09
C PRO A 135 7.19 16.21 -0.91
N VAL A 136 8.07 15.86 0.02
CA VAL A 136 8.39 16.72 1.15
C VAL A 136 9.65 17.53 0.80
N GLU A 137 9.47 18.81 0.53
CA GLU A 137 10.55 19.72 0.14
C GLU A 137 11.12 20.54 1.33
N THR A 138 10.51 20.44 2.51
CA THR A 138 10.89 21.21 3.69
C THR A 138 12.06 20.59 4.46
N GLU A 139 12.79 21.43 5.21
CA GLU A 139 13.84 20.99 6.13
C GLU A 139 13.26 20.16 7.31
N ASP A 140 11.98 20.37 7.65
CA ASP A 140 11.28 19.67 8.74
C ASP A 140 10.77 18.27 8.36
N LYS A 141 11.62 17.46 7.72
CA LYS A 141 11.27 16.08 7.32
C LYS A 141 10.85 15.21 8.50
N GLU A 142 11.42 15.45 9.67
CA GLU A 142 11.07 14.73 10.90
C GLU A 142 9.58 14.90 11.22
N LEU A 143 9.10 16.13 11.27
CA LEU A 143 7.70 16.43 11.58
C LEU A 143 6.77 15.89 10.50
N MET A 144 7.13 16.06 9.23
CA MET A 144 6.32 15.65 8.09
C MET A 144 6.24 14.11 7.92
N TYR A 145 7.29 13.39 8.31
CA TYR A 145 7.32 11.92 8.22
C TYR A 145 6.75 11.21 9.46
N SER A 146 6.65 11.90 10.59
CA SER A 146 6.17 11.32 11.84
C SER A 146 4.82 10.57 11.72
N PRO A 147 3.78 11.10 11.04
CA PRO A 147 2.52 10.37 10.87
C PRO A 147 2.68 9.05 10.09
N PHE A 148 3.52 9.05 9.06
CA PHE A 148 3.77 7.85 8.24
C PHE A 148 4.61 6.82 9.00
N GLN A 149 5.55 7.28 9.82
CA GLN A 149 6.34 6.41 10.71
C GLN A 149 5.45 5.76 11.78
N CYS A 150 4.53 6.53 12.38
CA CYS A 150 3.53 5.98 13.31
C CYS A 150 2.61 4.96 12.64
N MET A 151 2.15 5.24 11.42
CA MET A 151 1.34 4.31 10.64
C MET A 151 2.09 3.01 10.33
N ALA A 152 3.36 3.11 9.93
CA ALA A 152 4.19 1.94 9.64
C ALA A 152 4.43 1.08 10.91
N GLN A 153 4.67 1.71 12.05
CA GLN A 153 4.77 1.02 13.33
C GLN A 153 3.45 0.34 13.72
N TYR A 154 2.33 0.96 13.43
CA TYR A 154 1.01 0.37 13.65
C TYR A 154 0.81 -0.89 12.79
N PHE A 155 1.13 -0.84 11.50
CA PHE A 155 1.05 -2.02 10.63
C PHE A 155 1.99 -3.13 11.09
N LEU A 156 3.21 -2.79 11.50
CA LEU A 156 4.13 -3.75 12.10
C LEU A 156 3.52 -4.41 13.35
N SER A 157 2.87 -3.64 14.22
CA SER A 157 2.22 -4.16 15.43
C SER A 157 1.05 -5.10 15.14
N LEU A 158 0.41 -4.97 13.96
CA LEU A 158 -0.63 -5.87 13.46
C LEU A 158 -0.07 -7.12 12.76
N GLY A 159 1.26 -7.26 12.66
CA GLY A 159 1.91 -8.42 12.07
C GLY A 159 2.13 -8.33 10.56
N TYR A 160 1.89 -7.18 9.92
CA TYR A 160 2.27 -6.96 8.53
C TYR A 160 3.78 -6.91 8.38
N ALA A 161 4.30 -7.42 7.26
CA ALA A 161 5.73 -7.48 7.00
C ALA A 161 6.29 -6.26 6.26
N GLY A 162 5.43 -5.38 5.76
CA GLY A 162 5.86 -4.18 5.04
C GLY A 162 4.72 -3.45 4.35
N ILE A 163 5.08 -2.41 3.59
CA ILE A 163 4.15 -1.54 2.85
C ILE A 163 4.61 -1.42 1.41
N ILE A 164 3.68 -1.61 0.46
CA ILE A 164 3.86 -1.29 -0.96
C ILE A 164 3.28 0.10 -1.21
N TYR A 165 4.00 0.95 -1.94
CA TYR A 165 3.60 2.32 -2.23
C TYR A 165 4.19 2.81 -3.55
N SER A 166 3.55 3.80 -4.19
CA SER A 166 4.04 4.40 -5.43
C SER A 166 5.20 5.35 -5.18
N SER A 167 6.12 5.39 -6.12
CA SER A 167 7.24 6.33 -6.07
C SER A 167 6.76 7.76 -6.19
N THR A 168 7.35 8.67 -5.40
CA THR A 168 7.07 10.11 -5.48
C THR A 168 7.93 10.82 -6.53
N VAL A 169 8.95 10.15 -7.04
CA VAL A 169 9.92 10.69 -8.00
C VAL A 169 9.82 10.05 -9.39
N PHE A 170 9.05 8.97 -9.50
CA PHE A 170 8.83 8.25 -10.75
C PHE A 170 7.42 7.67 -10.81
N SER A 171 6.54 8.25 -11.63
CA SER A 171 5.10 7.93 -11.66
C SER A 171 4.76 6.47 -11.99
N GLU A 172 5.62 5.77 -12.73
CA GLU A 172 5.42 4.36 -13.08
C GLU A 172 6.03 3.40 -12.03
N GLY A 173 6.82 3.94 -11.11
CA GLY A 173 7.57 3.18 -10.13
C GLY A 173 6.77 2.82 -8.89
N LYS A 174 6.95 1.60 -8.41
CA LYS A 174 6.45 1.15 -7.12
C LYS A 174 7.60 0.74 -6.22
N ASN A 175 7.47 1.02 -4.95
CA ASN A 175 8.43 0.69 -3.92
C ASN A 175 7.81 -0.22 -2.87
N VAL A 176 8.62 -0.98 -2.18
CA VAL A 176 8.26 -1.69 -0.96
C VAL A 176 9.23 -1.32 0.15
N VAL A 177 8.69 -1.08 1.33
CA VAL A 177 9.47 -1.09 2.57
C VAL A 177 9.14 -2.37 3.33
N LEU A 178 10.15 -3.19 3.57
CA LEU A 178 10.04 -4.38 4.41
C LEU A 178 10.51 -4.03 5.82
N PHE A 179 9.73 -4.40 6.83
CA PHE A 179 9.98 -4.05 8.23
C PHE A 179 11.10 -4.84 8.90
N ASP A 180 11.85 -5.58 8.08
CA ASP A 180 13.03 -6.32 8.48
C ASP A 180 14.08 -6.21 7.36
N LYS A 181 15.31 -5.85 7.74
CA LYS A 181 16.44 -5.76 6.81
C LYS A 181 16.83 -7.11 6.21
N ASP A 182 16.53 -8.19 6.93
CA ASP A 182 16.87 -9.56 6.57
C ASP A 182 15.71 -10.28 5.84
N ALA A 183 14.64 -9.56 5.49
CA ALA A 183 13.49 -10.12 4.78
C ALA A 183 13.81 -10.58 3.35
N ALA A 184 14.86 -10.04 2.74
CA ALA A 184 15.28 -10.41 1.40
C ALA A 184 16.81 -10.47 1.31
N THR A 185 17.31 -11.37 0.46
CA THR A 185 18.73 -11.57 0.22
C THR A 185 19.14 -11.09 -1.17
N PRO A 186 20.35 -10.47 -1.31
CA PRO A 186 20.89 -10.09 -2.61
C PRO A 186 21.06 -11.29 -3.55
N MET A 187 20.66 -11.13 -4.80
CA MET A 187 20.84 -12.14 -5.85
C MET A 187 21.95 -11.73 -6.83
N GLY A 188 22.83 -12.66 -7.11
CA GLY A 188 23.84 -12.49 -8.15
C GLY A 188 24.92 -11.47 -7.80
N LYS A 189 25.53 -10.90 -8.84
CA LYS A 189 26.59 -9.88 -8.70
C LYS A 189 26.00 -8.48 -8.81
N ILE A 190 26.56 -7.55 -8.05
CA ILE A 190 26.22 -6.13 -8.17
C ILE A 190 26.57 -5.65 -9.60
N LYS A 191 25.56 -5.18 -10.32
CA LYS A 191 25.72 -4.56 -11.64
C LYS A 191 26.17 -3.11 -11.43
N LYS A 192 27.35 -2.76 -11.94
CA LYS A 192 27.80 -1.36 -11.95
C LYS A 192 27.12 -0.63 -13.10
N ILE A 193 26.51 0.50 -12.79
CA ILE A 193 25.82 1.36 -13.76
C ILE A 193 26.48 2.74 -13.67
N ASN A 194 26.84 3.28 -14.80
CA ASN A 194 27.21 4.70 -14.94
C ASN A 194 25.99 5.42 -15.49
N VAL A 195 25.45 6.37 -14.74
CA VAL A 195 24.22 7.09 -15.07
C VAL A 195 24.53 8.28 -15.96
#